data_771027e0f73095351571d10018f8c2fb
#
_entry.id   771027e0f73095351571d10018f8c2fb
#
_cell.length_a   1.000
_cell.length_b   1.000
_cell.length_c   1.000
_cell.angle_alpha   90.00
_cell.angle_beta   90.00
_cell.angle_gamma   90.00
#
_symmetry.space_group_name_H-M   'P 1'
#
loop_
_entity.id
_entity.type
_entity.pdbx_description
1 polymer ?
#
loop_
_entity_poly.entity_id
_entity_poly.type
_entity_poly.pdbx_seq_one_letter_code
_entity_poly.pdbx_strand_id
1 'polypeptide(L)'
;RSPYTQPMRVLALTYVKRFLPRKGPPAISININPGIGEFVTFPGLTLSGDCEIFTIECVPGGPMDCWQDVRTPQDHLELSEHLLRTYFPVEAERIDGKLELTDDLAVLRGRVTPTVKHPAGRLPSGRAVLGLGDVLVLNDPITGQGSNNASKGAKIYLDAINAHKGAFDLEWMQATFETFWDYARWAVNYTNMTLGPPPEHMLRILGAAAQSPEIAHIMANSFNDPSVIAPWYFEPKAADDFLREKAPMAA
;
A
#
# COMPACT_ATOMS: atom_id res chain seq x y z
N ARG A 1 -22.16 5.81 -0.59
CA ARG A 1 -20.77 5.28 -0.67
C ARG A 1 -20.27 5.00 0.74
N SER A 2 -19.43 3.98 0.90
CA SER A 2 -18.72 3.72 2.15
C SER A 2 -17.91 4.96 2.57
N PRO A 3 -17.85 5.33 3.87
CA PRO A 3 -17.01 6.42 4.34
C PRO A 3 -15.51 6.18 4.09
N TYR A 4 -15.13 4.94 3.79
CA TYR A 4 -13.76 4.54 3.48
C TYR A 4 -13.43 4.57 1.98
N THR A 5 -14.39 4.96 1.12
CA THR A 5 -14.13 5.07 -0.32
C THR A 5 -13.26 6.29 -0.59
N GLN A 6 -12.12 6.07 -1.24
CA GLN A 6 -11.18 7.09 -1.67
C GLN A 6 -11.32 7.42 -3.15
N PRO A 7 -10.78 8.54 -3.63
CA PRO A 7 -10.66 8.80 -5.06
C PRO A 7 -9.95 7.67 -5.78
N MET A 8 -10.36 7.42 -7.03
CA MET A 8 -9.71 6.44 -7.90
C MET A 8 -8.25 6.86 -8.16
N ARG A 9 -7.36 5.88 -8.24
CA ARG A 9 -5.96 6.02 -8.64
C ARG A 9 -5.68 5.22 -9.91
N VAL A 10 -4.69 5.66 -10.66
CA VAL A 10 -4.14 4.93 -11.83
C VAL A 10 -2.84 4.28 -11.39
N LEU A 11 -2.76 2.98 -11.60
CA LEU A 11 -1.63 2.15 -11.19
C LEU A 11 -0.92 1.57 -12.40
N ALA A 12 0.41 1.65 -12.40
CA ALA A 12 1.27 0.97 -13.37
C ALA A 12 2.41 0.25 -12.64
N LEU A 13 2.55 -1.04 -12.91
CA LEU A 13 3.66 -1.85 -12.44
C LEU A 13 4.57 -2.23 -13.59
N THR A 14 5.89 -2.20 -13.35
CA THR A 14 6.91 -2.58 -14.32
C THR A 14 7.99 -3.41 -13.61
N TYR A 15 8.25 -4.61 -14.09
CA TYR A 15 9.32 -5.47 -13.59
C TYR A 15 10.56 -5.26 -14.45
N VAL A 16 11.60 -4.69 -13.84
CA VAL A 16 12.79 -4.22 -14.59
C VAL A 16 14.08 -4.87 -14.13
N LYS A 17 15.01 -5.01 -15.07
CA LYS A 17 16.44 -5.24 -14.84
C LYS A 17 17.21 -3.94 -15.07
N ARG A 18 18.50 -3.95 -14.72
CA ARG A 18 19.40 -2.78 -14.88
C ARG A 18 18.99 -1.57 -14.02
N PHE A 19 18.43 -1.85 -12.87
CA PHE A 19 18.18 -0.85 -11.83
C PHE A 19 18.95 -1.25 -10.58
N LEU A 20 19.91 -0.42 -10.18
CA LEU A 20 20.81 -0.73 -9.07
C LEU A 20 20.07 -0.77 -7.74
N PRO A 21 20.35 -1.75 -6.89
CA PRO A 21 19.80 -1.75 -5.54
C PRO A 21 20.32 -0.55 -4.75
N ARG A 22 19.57 -0.12 -3.75
CA ARG A 22 20.07 0.85 -2.78
C ARG A 22 21.24 0.24 -1.99
N LYS A 23 22.16 1.09 -1.56
CA LYS A 23 23.27 0.65 -0.66
C LYS A 23 22.67 0.17 0.66
N GLY A 24 23.02 -1.05 1.07
CA GLY A 24 22.52 -1.67 2.30
C GLY A 24 21.66 -2.91 2.04
N PRO A 25 20.90 -3.38 3.03
CA PRO A 25 20.00 -4.52 2.87
C PRO A 25 18.88 -4.19 1.88
N PRO A 26 18.27 -5.23 1.25
CA PRO A 26 17.10 -5.05 0.40
C PRO A 26 16.01 -4.26 1.14
N ALA A 27 15.46 -3.24 0.50
CA ALA A 27 14.49 -2.34 1.11
C ALA A 27 13.46 -1.85 0.08
N ILE A 28 12.28 -1.50 0.58
CA ILE A 28 11.27 -0.77 -0.19
C ILE A 28 11.64 0.71 -0.16
N SER A 29 11.63 1.36 -1.31
CA SER A 29 11.72 2.82 -1.43
C SER A 29 10.35 3.38 -1.77
N ILE A 30 9.83 4.27 -0.94
CA ILE A 30 8.54 4.93 -1.13
C ILE A 30 8.82 6.42 -1.33
N ASN A 31 8.43 6.93 -2.49
CA ASN A 31 8.62 8.31 -2.88
C ASN A 31 7.27 8.93 -3.21
N ILE A 32 6.87 9.94 -2.47
CA ILE A 32 5.59 10.63 -2.61
C ILE A 32 5.84 12.03 -3.15
N ASN A 33 5.19 12.36 -4.27
CA ASN A 33 5.15 13.71 -4.82
C ASN A 33 3.72 14.24 -4.64
N PRO A 34 3.44 15.03 -3.58
CA PRO A 34 2.09 15.37 -3.19
C PRO A 34 1.30 16.06 -4.31
N GLY A 35 0.11 15.55 -4.60
CA GLY A 35 -0.79 16.07 -5.64
C GLY A 35 -0.42 15.67 -7.08
N ILE A 36 0.67 14.93 -7.27
CA ILE A 36 1.15 14.47 -8.58
C ILE A 36 1.05 12.95 -8.66
N GLY A 37 1.68 12.24 -7.73
CA GLY A 37 1.68 10.78 -7.68
C GLY A 37 2.82 10.22 -6.85
N GLU A 38 2.94 8.91 -6.87
CA GLU A 38 3.85 8.14 -6.04
C GLU A 38 4.71 7.19 -6.92
N PHE A 39 5.94 6.97 -6.48
CA PHE A 39 6.82 5.93 -7.02
C PHE A 39 7.33 5.05 -5.88
N VAL A 40 6.99 3.79 -5.96
CA VAL A 40 7.48 2.76 -5.02
C VAL A 40 8.32 1.76 -5.78
N THR A 41 9.49 1.41 -5.24
CA THR A 41 10.31 0.34 -5.80
C THR A 41 10.82 -0.59 -4.71
N PHE A 42 10.92 -1.86 -5.05
CA PHE A 42 11.39 -2.92 -4.17
C PHE A 42 11.93 -4.09 -4.99
N PRO A 43 12.90 -4.86 -4.43
CA PRO A 43 13.43 -6.03 -5.10
C PRO A 43 12.37 -7.12 -5.25
N GLY A 44 12.38 -7.82 -6.37
CA GLY A 44 11.53 -8.95 -6.67
C GLY A 44 12.31 -10.13 -7.23
N LEU A 45 11.74 -11.33 -7.07
CA LEU A 45 12.21 -12.56 -7.68
C LEU A 45 11.12 -13.11 -8.59
N THR A 46 11.41 -13.25 -9.86
CA THR A 46 10.52 -13.81 -10.88
C THR A 46 11.09 -15.10 -11.45
N LEU A 47 10.33 -15.78 -12.31
CA LEU A 47 10.86 -16.92 -13.07
C LEU A 47 12.01 -16.52 -14.01
N SER A 48 12.07 -15.23 -14.38
CA SER A 48 13.15 -14.64 -15.21
C SER A 48 14.35 -14.15 -14.39
N GLY A 49 14.38 -14.43 -13.07
CA GLY A 49 15.44 -14.06 -12.13
C GLY A 49 15.12 -12.81 -11.30
N ASP A 50 16.18 -12.27 -10.68
CA ASP A 50 16.09 -11.07 -9.86
C ASP A 50 15.72 -9.84 -10.69
N CYS A 51 14.91 -8.98 -10.09
CA CYS A 51 14.47 -7.72 -10.69
C CYS A 51 14.16 -6.67 -9.63
N GLU A 52 13.93 -5.44 -10.06
CA GLU A 52 13.25 -4.42 -9.28
C GLU A 52 11.83 -4.26 -9.81
N ILE A 53 10.88 -4.05 -8.90
CA ILE A 53 9.49 -3.81 -9.25
C ILE A 53 9.21 -2.33 -9.07
N PHE A 54 8.83 -1.66 -10.15
CA PHE A 54 8.35 -0.28 -10.14
C PHE A 54 6.84 -0.28 -9.96
N THR A 55 6.37 0.47 -9.01
CA THR A 55 4.96 0.79 -8.84
C THR A 55 4.80 2.29 -8.97
N ILE A 56 4.19 2.74 -10.05
CA ILE A 56 3.86 4.14 -10.30
C ILE A 56 2.36 4.30 -10.06
N GLU A 57 2.02 5.22 -9.18
CA GLU A 57 0.64 5.54 -8.87
C GLU A 57 0.36 7.00 -9.18
N CYS A 58 -0.74 7.27 -9.89
CA CYS A 58 -1.02 8.58 -10.42
C CYS A 58 -2.41 9.07 -10.01
N VAL A 59 -2.52 10.38 -9.82
CA VAL A 59 -3.81 11.06 -9.73
C VAL A 59 -4.46 11.07 -11.11
N PRO A 60 -5.71 10.57 -11.28
CA PRO A 60 -6.40 10.60 -12.56
C PRO A 60 -6.49 12.00 -13.15
N GLY A 61 -6.10 12.15 -14.42
CA GLY A 61 -6.03 13.43 -15.11
C GLY A 61 -4.87 14.33 -14.67
N GLY A 62 -4.03 13.86 -13.75
CA GLY A 62 -2.81 14.53 -13.34
C GLY A 62 -1.65 14.35 -14.33
N PRO A 63 -0.51 15.01 -14.07
CA PRO A 63 0.61 15.03 -15.03
C PRO A 63 1.28 13.66 -15.22
N MET A 64 1.09 12.70 -14.33
CA MET A 64 1.60 11.33 -14.48
C MET A 64 0.57 10.36 -15.08
N ASP A 65 -0.71 10.76 -15.27
CA ASP A 65 -1.75 9.94 -15.92
C ASP A 65 -1.70 10.10 -17.45
N CYS A 66 -0.59 9.68 -18.05
CA CYS A 66 -0.33 9.78 -19.49
C CYS A 66 -0.22 8.39 -20.18
N TRP A 67 -0.90 7.38 -19.64
CA TRP A 67 -0.84 5.97 -20.08
C TRP A 67 -1.74 5.63 -21.27
N GLN A 68 -2.56 6.54 -21.77
CA GLN A 68 -3.57 6.28 -22.79
C GLN A 68 -3.00 5.81 -24.15
N ASP A 69 -1.79 6.23 -24.48
CA ASP A 69 -1.14 5.91 -25.76
C ASP A 69 -0.18 4.71 -25.69
N VAL A 70 0.03 4.16 -24.52
CA VAL A 70 0.86 2.96 -24.32
C VAL A 70 0.17 1.74 -24.91
N ARG A 71 0.82 1.07 -25.86
CA ARG A 71 0.28 -0.10 -26.59
C ARG A 71 1.10 -1.38 -26.36
N THR A 72 2.40 -1.25 -26.16
CA THR A 72 3.32 -2.38 -26.01
C THR A 72 3.98 -2.36 -24.63
N PRO A 73 4.53 -3.50 -24.16
CA PRO A 73 5.37 -3.52 -22.97
C PRO A 73 6.56 -2.56 -23.04
N GLN A 74 7.13 -2.37 -24.23
CA GLN A 74 8.24 -1.45 -24.43
C GLN A 74 7.81 0.01 -24.27
N ASP A 75 6.65 0.42 -24.82
CA ASP A 75 6.10 1.77 -24.60
C ASP A 75 5.85 2.01 -23.11
N HIS A 76 5.39 0.97 -22.38
CA HIS A 76 5.17 1.05 -20.94
C HIS A 76 6.48 1.28 -20.18
N LEU A 77 7.55 0.57 -20.54
CA LEU A 77 8.86 0.75 -19.92
C LEU A 77 9.40 2.16 -20.17
N GLU A 78 9.33 2.62 -21.42
CA GLU A 78 9.82 3.95 -21.80
C GLU A 78 9.07 5.07 -21.07
N LEU A 79 7.76 4.93 -20.93
CA LEU A 79 6.97 5.89 -20.13
C LEU A 79 7.31 5.79 -18.65
N SER A 80 7.48 4.60 -18.09
CA SER A 80 7.89 4.42 -16.69
C SER A 80 9.24 5.08 -16.42
N GLU A 81 10.22 4.91 -17.31
CA GLU A 81 11.53 5.57 -17.21
C GLU A 81 11.42 7.09 -17.33
N HIS A 82 10.60 7.58 -18.27
CA HIS A 82 10.35 9.02 -18.43
C HIS A 82 9.76 9.64 -17.17
N LEU A 83 8.72 9.02 -16.59
CA LEU A 83 8.09 9.50 -15.36
C LEU A 83 9.06 9.48 -14.18
N LEU A 84 9.86 8.41 -14.08
CA LEU A 84 10.89 8.30 -13.04
C LEU A 84 11.90 9.45 -13.14
N ARG A 85 12.44 9.70 -14.34
CA ARG A 85 13.42 10.78 -14.56
C ARG A 85 12.83 12.15 -14.32
N THR A 86 11.55 12.34 -14.64
CA THR A 86 10.89 13.66 -14.54
C THR A 86 10.50 14.01 -13.11
N TYR A 87 9.92 13.05 -12.38
CA TYR A 87 9.29 13.32 -11.07
C TYR A 87 10.06 12.76 -9.89
N PHE A 88 10.99 11.81 -10.11
CA PHE A 88 11.77 11.14 -9.06
C PHE A 88 13.25 11.04 -9.45
N PRO A 89 13.94 12.15 -9.72
CA PRO A 89 15.29 12.15 -10.30
C PRO A 89 16.31 11.44 -9.43
N VAL A 90 16.17 11.48 -8.10
CA VAL A 90 17.07 10.75 -7.17
C VAL A 90 16.97 9.23 -7.37
N GLU A 91 15.78 8.70 -7.62
CA GLU A 91 15.61 7.28 -7.92
C GLU A 91 16.12 6.95 -9.34
N ALA A 92 15.99 7.87 -10.28
CA ALA A 92 16.47 7.68 -11.64
C ALA A 92 17.99 7.52 -11.74
N GLU A 93 18.76 8.01 -10.76
CA GLU A 93 20.22 7.79 -10.68
C GLU A 93 20.60 6.32 -10.50
N ARG A 94 19.65 5.47 -10.11
CA ARG A 94 19.83 4.02 -9.96
C ARG A 94 19.75 3.26 -11.30
N ILE A 95 19.41 3.91 -12.39
CA ILE A 95 19.35 3.28 -13.72
C ILE A 95 20.78 2.99 -14.19
N ASP A 96 21.09 1.71 -14.43
CA ASP A 96 22.38 1.24 -14.93
C ASP A 96 22.34 1.04 -16.45
N GLY A 97 22.65 2.09 -17.17
CA GLY A 97 22.61 2.09 -18.64
C GLY A 97 21.19 2.22 -19.17
N LYS A 98 20.63 1.13 -19.72
CA LYS A 98 19.26 1.09 -20.26
C LYS A 98 18.43 0.09 -19.47
N LEU A 99 17.25 0.50 -18.99
CA LEU A 99 16.31 -0.40 -18.35
C LEU A 99 15.85 -1.50 -19.34
N GLU A 100 15.65 -2.69 -18.81
CA GLU A 100 15.15 -3.85 -19.54
C GLU A 100 13.99 -4.46 -18.79
N LEU A 101 12.95 -4.93 -19.50
CA LEU A 101 11.88 -5.74 -18.90
C LEU A 101 12.41 -7.12 -18.52
N THR A 102 11.82 -7.74 -17.53
CA THR A 102 12.14 -9.14 -17.17
C THR A 102 11.71 -10.11 -18.28
N ASP A 103 10.55 -9.85 -18.87
CA ASP A 103 9.93 -10.62 -19.97
C ASP A 103 8.76 -9.83 -20.58
N ASP A 104 8.05 -10.46 -21.54
CA ASP A 104 6.92 -9.82 -22.23
C ASP A 104 5.67 -9.59 -21.35
N LEU A 105 5.59 -10.22 -20.18
CA LEU A 105 4.50 -10.08 -19.20
C LEU A 105 4.86 -9.14 -18.04
N ALA A 106 6.00 -8.48 -18.13
CA ALA A 106 6.59 -7.66 -17.07
C ALA A 106 5.86 -6.32 -16.80
N VAL A 107 4.67 -6.12 -17.34
CA VAL A 107 3.91 -4.87 -17.18
C VAL A 107 2.46 -5.14 -16.82
N LEU A 108 1.95 -4.33 -15.91
CA LEU A 108 0.54 -4.34 -15.50
C LEU A 108 0.04 -2.91 -15.34
N ARG A 109 -1.17 -2.63 -15.80
CA ARG A 109 -1.86 -1.36 -15.57
C ARG A 109 -3.28 -1.57 -15.12
N GLY A 110 -3.75 -0.69 -14.27
CA GLY A 110 -5.13 -0.73 -13.79
C GLY A 110 -5.57 0.56 -13.14
N ARG A 111 -6.82 0.56 -12.73
CA ARG A 111 -7.40 1.63 -11.92
C ARG A 111 -7.96 1.00 -10.66
N VAL A 112 -7.67 1.59 -9.52
CA VAL A 112 -8.16 1.14 -8.23
C VAL A 112 -9.00 2.22 -7.58
N THR A 113 -10.13 1.83 -7.00
CA THR A 113 -10.93 2.70 -6.14
C THR A 113 -11.01 2.06 -4.77
N PRO A 114 -10.16 2.50 -3.83
CA PRO A 114 -10.15 1.95 -2.48
C PRO A 114 -11.53 2.05 -1.86
N THR A 115 -12.03 0.92 -1.31
CA THR A 115 -13.38 0.88 -0.75
C THR A 115 -13.57 -0.30 0.20
N VAL A 116 -14.45 -0.13 1.18
CA VAL A 116 -14.93 -1.19 2.04
C VAL A 116 -16.39 -1.44 1.72
N LYS A 117 -16.74 -2.69 1.44
CA LYS A 117 -18.09 -3.12 1.08
C LYS A 117 -18.80 -3.80 2.24
N HIS A 118 -20.10 -4.04 2.10
CA HIS A 118 -20.84 -4.85 3.07
C HIS A 118 -20.30 -6.28 3.10
N PRO A 119 -20.05 -6.83 4.31
CA PRO A 119 -19.35 -8.11 4.46
C PRO A 119 -20.17 -9.31 3.99
N ALA A 120 -21.48 -9.28 4.19
CA ALA A 120 -22.35 -10.39 3.90
C ALA A 120 -23.52 -9.98 3.01
N GLY A 121 -24.01 -10.92 2.24
CA GLY A 121 -25.14 -10.71 1.33
C GLY A 121 -25.90 -12.00 1.04
N ARG A 122 -26.88 -11.91 0.14
CA ARG A 122 -27.63 -13.06 -0.36
C ARG A 122 -27.47 -13.20 -1.86
N LEU A 123 -27.24 -14.40 -2.32
CA LEU A 123 -27.30 -14.76 -3.73
C LEU A 123 -28.76 -14.78 -4.21
N PRO A 124 -28.99 -14.73 -5.53
CA PRO A 124 -30.35 -14.92 -6.08
C PRO A 124 -31.02 -16.21 -5.64
N SER A 125 -30.24 -17.24 -5.28
CA SER A 125 -30.75 -18.51 -4.70
C SER A 125 -31.23 -18.40 -3.26
N GLY A 126 -31.10 -17.21 -2.61
CA GLY A 126 -31.41 -17.00 -1.20
C GLY A 126 -30.28 -17.40 -0.22
N ARG A 127 -29.24 -18.05 -0.71
CA ARG A 127 -28.10 -18.47 0.14
C ARG A 127 -27.27 -17.25 0.57
N ALA A 128 -26.84 -17.26 1.84
CA ALA A 128 -25.94 -16.25 2.37
C ALA A 128 -24.51 -16.45 1.82
N VAL A 129 -23.79 -15.36 1.68
CA VAL A 129 -22.38 -15.31 1.28
C VAL A 129 -21.64 -14.32 2.14
N LEU A 130 -20.39 -14.63 2.47
CA LEU A 130 -19.47 -13.77 3.19
C LEU A 130 -18.31 -13.40 2.25
N GLY A 131 -17.97 -12.12 2.17
CA GLY A 131 -16.84 -11.63 1.38
C GLY A 131 -15.52 -11.78 2.12
N LEU A 132 -14.42 -11.91 1.38
CA LEU A 132 -13.06 -11.97 1.91
C LEU A 132 -12.09 -11.27 0.94
N GLY A 133 -11.00 -10.70 1.46
CA GLY A 133 -9.95 -10.05 0.67
C GLY A 133 -10.48 -8.81 -0.06
N ASP A 134 -9.97 -8.54 -1.25
CA ASP A 134 -10.26 -7.33 -2.04
C ASP A 134 -11.73 -7.22 -2.48
N VAL A 135 -12.46 -8.34 -2.49
CA VAL A 135 -13.92 -8.31 -2.72
C VAL A 135 -14.61 -7.47 -1.64
N LEU A 136 -14.06 -7.44 -0.44
CA LEU A 136 -14.63 -6.78 0.73
C LEU A 136 -13.89 -5.52 1.14
N VAL A 137 -12.57 -5.63 1.32
CA VAL A 137 -11.68 -4.53 1.76
C VAL A 137 -10.60 -4.34 0.71
N LEU A 138 -10.88 -3.48 -0.27
CA LEU A 138 -9.93 -3.09 -1.30
C LEU A 138 -9.17 -1.86 -0.83
N ASN A 139 -7.92 -2.04 -0.45
CA ASN A 139 -7.01 -0.95 -0.13
C ASN A 139 -6.36 -0.38 -1.38
N ASP A 140 -5.92 0.86 -1.27
CA ASP A 140 -4.93 1.40 -2.18
C ASP A 140 -3.59 0.63 -2.00
N PRO A 141 -2.85 0.33 -3.08
CA PRO A 141 -1.61 -0.45 -2.99
C PRO A 141 -0.42 0.29 -2.37
N ILE A 142 -0.49 1.62 -2.19
CA ILE A 142 0.63 2.45 -1.72
C ILE A 142 1.32 1.94 -0.44
N THR A 143 0.57 1.34 0.47
CA THR A 143 1.11 0.81 1.73
C THR A 143 1.32 -0.71 1.72
N GLY A 144 0.99 -1.40 0.63
CA GLY A 144 1.12 -2.86 0.51
C GLY A 144 0.26 -3.69 1.48
N GLN A 145 -0.80 -3.10 2.08
CA GLN A 145 -1.61 -3.76 3.12
C GLN A 145 -2.61 -4.80 2.60
N GLY A 146 -2.84 -4.87 1.28
CA GLY A 146 -3.81 -5.82 0.71
C GLY A 146 -3.50 -7.28 1.04
N SER A 147 -2.26 -7.72 0.87
CA SER A 147 -1.83 -9.10 1.18
C SER A 147 -1.86 -9.40 2.69
N ASN A 148 -1.50 -8.43 3.54
CA ASN A 148 -1.60 -8.56 4.99
C ASN A 148 -3.06 -8.73 5.42
N ASN A 149 -3.97 -7.90 4.89
CA ASN A 149 -5.41 -8.00 5.15
C ASN A 149 -5.97 -9.35 4.69
N ALA A 150 -5.59 -9.82 3.49
CA ALA A 150 -6.04 -11.11 2.98
C ALA A 150 -5.57 -12.27 3.88
N SER A 151 -4.30 -12.29 4.26
CA SER A 151 -3.71 -13.36 5.09
C SER A 151 -4.30 -13.38 6.50
N LYS A 152 -4.39 -12.22 7.16
CA LYS A 152 -4.96 -12.11 8.51
C LYS A 152 -6.46 -12.38 8.50
N GLY A 153 -7.18 -11.89 7.50
CA GLY A 153 -8.60 -12.19 7.31
C GLY A 153 -8.86 -13.67 7.09
N ALA A 154 -8.07 -14.33 6.26
CA ALA A 154 -8.18 -15.78 6.05
C ALA A 154 -7.97 -16.57 7.35
N LYS A 155 -6.99 -16.18 8.18
CA LYS A 155 -6.75 -16.81 9.48
C LYS A 155 -7.93 -16.62 10.44
N ILE A 156 -8.43 -15.39 10.57
CA ILE A 156 -9.58 -15.08 11.45
C ILE A 156 -10.83 -15.86 11.02
N TYR A 157 -11.10 -15.88 9.72
CA TYR A 157 -12.26 -16.61 9.19
C TYR A 157 -12.13 -18.12 9.37
N LEU A 158 -10.94 -18.67 9.15
CA LEU A 158 -10.68 -20.10 9.39
C LEU A 158 -10.90 -20.48 10.87
N ASP A 159 -10.42 -19.67 11.79
CA ASP A 159 -10.61 -19.89 13.22
C ASP A 159 -12.10 -19.81 13.60
N ALA A 160 -12.83 -18.81 13.08
CA ALA A 160 -14.25 -18.68 13.30
C ALA A 160 -15.06 -19.85 12.74
N ILE A 161 -14.72 -20.33 11.53
CA ILE A 161 -15.35 -21.51 10.91
C ILE A 161 -15.11 -22.76 11.76
N ASN A 162 -13.88 -22.99 12.20
CA ASN A 162 -13.53 -24.17 12.99
C ASN A 162 -14.19 -24.19 14.38
N ALA A 163 -14.39 -23.01 14.98
CA ALA A 163 -15.04 -22.88 16.29
C ALA A 163 -16.58 -22.98 16.21
N HIS A 164 -17.17 -22.72 15.04
CA HIS A 164 -18.63 -22.66 14.88
C HIS A 164 -19.27 -24.06 14.86
N LYS A 165 -20.43 -24.17 15.51
CA LYS A 165 -21.19 -25.45 15.59
C LYS A 165 -22.59 -25.38 14.99
N GLY A 166 -22.99 -24.16 14.56
CA GLY A 166 -24.33 -23.89 14.03
C GLY A 166 -24.37 -23.69 12.51
N ALA A 167 -25.44 -23.08 12.04
CA ALA A 167 -25.55 -22.63 10.66
C ALA A 167 -24.68 -21.39 10.41
N PHE A 168 -24.08 -21.30 9.24
CA PHE A 168 -23.36 -20.11 8.80
C PHE A 168 -24.37 -19.08 8.26
N ASP A 169 -25.10 -18.45 9.18
CA ASP A 169 -26.11 -17.44 8.85
C ASP A 169 -25.52 -16.03 8.73
N LEU A 170 -26.36 -15.04 8.43
CA LEU A 170 -25.91 -13.67 8.26
C LEU A 170 -25.39 -13.03 9.54
N GLU A 171 -25.92 -13.42 10.70
CA GLU A 171 -25.47 -12.91 12.00
C GLU A 171 -24.06 -13.40 12.31
N TRP A 172 -23.83 -14.70 12.12
CA TRP A 172 -22.47 -15.25 12.25
C TRP A 172 -21.49 -14.61 11.26
N MET A 173 -21.90 -14.40 10.01
CA MET A 173 -21.07 -13.77 8.98
C MET A 173 -20.69 -12.33 9.38
N GLN A 174 -21.65 -11.58 9.90
CA GLN A 174 -21.41 -10.22 10.37
C GLN A 174 -20.44 -10.20 11.56
N ALA A 175 -20.67 -11.04 12.56
CA ALA A 175 -19.80 -11.14 13.74
C ALA A 175 -18.36 -11.56 13.37
N THR A 176 -18.21 -12.48 12.41
CA THR A 176 -16.90 -12.90 11.89
C THR A 176 -16.19 -11.74 11.20
N PHE A 177 -16.91 -10.94 10.41
CA PHE A 177 -16.35 -9.75 9.80
C PHE A 177 -15.95 -8.70 10.84
N GLU A 178 -16.75 -8.43 11.86
CA GLU A 178 -16.41 -7.44 12.90
C GLU A 178 -15.08 -7.79 13.59
N THR A 179 -14.83 -9.08 13.84
CA THR A 179 -13.55 -9.53 14.38
C THR A 179 -12.38 -9.22 13.44
N PHE A 180 -12.57 -9.39 12.14
CA PHE A 180 -11.56 -9.00 11.14
C PHE A 180 -11.43 -7.48 11.04
N TRP A 181 -12.55 -6.75 11.10
CA TRP A 181 -12.59 -5.30 10.98
C TRP A 181 -11.85 -4.58 12.12
N ASP A 182 -11.82 -5.15 13.30
CA ASP A 182 -11.06 -4.62 14.44
C ASP A 182 -9.57 -4.47 14.12
N TYR A 183 -9.03 -5.31 13.25
CA TYR A 183 -7.68 -5.15 12.68
C TYR A 183 -7.69 -4.32 11.40
N ALA A 184 -8.53 -4.70 10.42
CA ALA A 184 -8.46 -4.19 9.05
C ALA A 184 -8.72 -2.67 8.96
N ARG A 185 -9.55 -2.11 9.85
CA ARG A 185 -9.82 -0.66 9.92
C ARG A 185 -8.56 0.18 10.09
N TRP A 186 -7.57 -0.32 10.82
CA TRP A 186 -6.30 0.40 11.01
C TRP A 186 -5.46 0.39 9.74
N ALA A 187 -5.42 -0.72 9.03
CA ALA A 187 -4.75 -0.81 7.73
C ALA A 187 -5.41 0.10 6.69
N VAL A 188 -6.77 0.13 6.65
CA VAL A 188 -7.54 1.03 5.78
C VAL A 188 -7.26 2.49 6.13
N ASN A 189 -7.33 2.86 7.40
CA ASN A 189 -7.10 4.22 7.84
C ASN A 189 -5.67 4.67 7.53
N TYR A 190 -4.67 3.85 7.86
CA TYR A 190 -3.28 4.14 7.55
C TYR A 190 -3.07 4.36 6.05
N THR A 191 -3.57 3.45 5.22
CA THR A 191 -3.47 3.58 3.76
C THR A 191 -4.14 4.85 3.24
N ASN A 192 -5.38 5.12 3.67
CA ASN A 192 -6.12 6.29 3.20
C ASN A 192 -5.43 7.62 3.56
N MET A 193 -4.75 7.66 4.70
CA MET A 193 -4.06 8.87 5.14
C MET A 193 -2.75 9.13 4.41
N THR A 194 -2.08 8.08 3.94
CA THR A 194 -0.87 8.24 3.13
C THR A 194 -1.14 8.76 1.71
N LEU A 195 -2.40 8.76 1.26
CA LEU A 195 -2.80 9.31 -0.04
C LEU A 195 -2.89 10.83 -0.09
N GLY A 196 -2.78 11.48 1.05
CA GLY A 196 -2.76 12.94 1.18
C GLY A 196 -1.43 13.47 1.70
N PRO A 197 -1.24 14.80 1.70
CA PRO A 197 -0.06 15.39 2.31
C PRO A 197 -0.02 15.05 3.80
N PRO A 198 1.13 14.59 4.34
CA PRO A 198 1.25 14.29 5.74
C PRO A 198 1.05 15.55 6.58
N PRO A 199 0.30 15.49 7.70
CA PRO A 199 0.14 16.62 8.59
C PRO A 199 1.47 16.97 9.29
N GLU A 200 1.59 18.19 9.81
CA GLU A 200 2.83 18.71 10.38
C GLU A 200 3.43 17.81 11.48
N HIS A 201 2.58 17.27 12.36
CA HIS A 201 3.03 16.38 13.42
C HIS A 201 3.61 15.06 12.88
N MET A 202 3.13 14.57 11.74
CA MET A 202 3.75 13.42 11.06
C MET A 202 5.08 13.78 10.41
N LEU A 203 5.22 14.99 9.86
CA LEU A 203 6.51 15.47 9.36
C LEU A 203 7.57 15.53 10.47
N ARG A 204 7.17 15.89 11.70
CA ARG A 204 8.08 15.85 12.86
C ARG A 204 8.52 14.42 13.21
N ILE A 205 7.60 13.43 13.16
CA ILE A 205 7.98 12.02 13.37
C ILE A 205 8.93 11.53 12.27
N LEU A 206 8.65 11.86 11.00
CA LEU A 206 9.53 11.51 9.88
C LEU A 206 10.92 12.15 10.02
N GLY A 207 10.97 13.43 10.43
CA GLY A 207 12.21 14.12 10.72
C GLY A 207 13.00 13.48 11.87
N ALA A 208 12.31 13.05 12.93
CA ALA A 208 12.94 12.33 14.04
C ALA A 208 13.43 10.94 13.61
N ALA A 209 12.68 10.23 12.81
CA ALA A 209 13.09 8.93 12.25
C ALA A 209 14.36 9.03 11.39
N ALA A 210 14.55 10.13 10.67
CA ALA A 210 15.76 10.40 9.91
C ALA A 210 17.01 10.55 10.80
N GLN A 211 16.85 10.87 12.10
CA GLN A 211 17.90 11.09 13.07
C GLN A 211 18.04 9.94 14.08
N SER A 212 17.01 9.11 14.23
CA SER A 212 16.95 8.04 15.23
C SER A 212 16.63 6.69 14.58
N PRO A 213 17.61 5.75 14.56
CA PRO A 213 17.34 4.39 14.11
C PRO A 213 16.24 3.68 14.89
N GLU A 214 16.06 3.99 16.19
CA GLU A 214 14.99 3.42 17.01
C GLU A 214 13.60 3.85 16.47
N ILE A 215 13.43 5.16 16.25
CA ILE A 215 12.15 5.70 15.72
C ILE A 215 11.90 5.16 14.30
N ALA A 216 12.93 5.12 13.45
CA ALA A 216 12.85 4.55 12.12
C ALA A 216 12.41 3.06 12.16
N HIS A 217 12.95 2.29 13.09
CA HIS A 217 12.61 0.88 13.27
C HIS A 217 11.14 0.71 13.73
N ILE A 218 10.69 1.52 14.69
CA ILE A 218 9.28 1.49 15.14
C ILE A 218 8.34 1.83 13.98
N MET A 219 8.66 2.85 13.18
CA MET A 219 7.87 3.19 11.99
C MET A 219 7.85 2.05 10.97
N ALA A 220 8.98 1.43 10.67
CA ALA A 220 9.05 0.31 9.74
C ALA A 220 8.24 -0.89 10.24
N ASN A 221 8.33 -1.24 11.52
CA ASN A 221 7.57 -2.34 12.11
C ASN A 221 6.06 -2.09 12.16
N SER A 222 5.62 -0.83 12.20
CA SER A 222 4.19 -0.50 12.20
C SER A 222 3.47 -0.85 10.89
N PHE A 223 4.20 -1.14 9.81
CA PHE A 223 3.61 -1.75 8.60
C PHE A 223 3.01 -3.13 8.87
N ASN A 224 3.54 -3.89 9.84
CA ASN A 224 2.95 -5.16 10.27
C ASN A 224 1.71 -4.96 11.15
N ASP A 225 1.67 -3.87 11.91
CA ASP A 225 0.51 -3.48 12.74
C ASP A 225 0.24 -1.97 12.61
N PRO A 226 -0.57 -1.57 11.63
CA PRO A 226 -0.91 -0.16 11.42
C PRO A 226 -1.65 0.51 12.58
N SER A 227 -2.15 -0.23 13.58
CA SER A 227 -2.75 0.34 14.78
C SER A 227 -1.76 1.19 15.59
N VAL A 228 -0.47 0.97 15.41
CA VAL A 228 0.60 1.73 16.07
C VAL A 228 0.78 3.10 15.43
N ILE A 229 0.82 3.16 14.09
CA ILE A 229 1.12 4.41 13.36
C ILE A 229 -0.12 5.23 13.05
N ALA A 230 -1.25 4.59 12.76
CA ALA A 230 -2.46 5.30 12.32
C ALA A 230 -2.95 6.35 13.33
N PRO A 231 -2.91 6.13 14.65
CA PRO A 231 -3.28 7.15 15.61
C PRO A 231 -2.48 8.45 15.52
N TRP A 232 -1.20 8.38 15.14
CA TRP A 232 -0.35 9.56 15.02
C TRP A 232 -0.81 10.53 13.92
N TYR A 233 -1.49 10.02 12.88
CA TYR A 233 -2.08 10.85 11.83
C TYR A 233 -3.31 11.63 12.31
N PHE A 234 -4.13 11.01 13.17
CA PHE A 234 -5.38 11.61 13.64
C PHE A 234 -5.19 12.52 14.86
N GLU A 235 -4.23 12.18 15.71
CA GLU A 235 -4.07 12.76 17.03
C GLU A 235 -2.68 13.40 17.18
N PRO A 236 -2.54 14.73 16.94
CA PRO A 236 -1.27 15.43 17.15
C PRO A 236 -0.65 15.17 18.53
N LYS A 237 -1.51 15.06 19.57
CA LYS A 237 -1.05 14.74 20.91
C LYS A 237 -0.40 13.35 20.99
N ALA A 238 -0.93 12.34 20.30
CA ALA A 238 -0.32 11.00 20.28
C ALA A 238 1.07 11.03 19.62
N ALA A 239 1.22 11.81 18.54
CA ALA A 239 2.51 12.04 17.90
C ALA A 239 3.51 12.76 18.83
N ASP A 240 3.07 13.79 19.53
CA ASP A 240 3.91 14.54 20.46
C ASP A 240 4.29 13.71 21.70
N ASP A 241 3.38 12.87 22.21
CA ASP A 241 3.65 11.97 23.33
C ASP A 241 4.69 10.91 22.91
N PHE A 242 4.56 10.33 21.73
CA PHE A 242 5.54 9.40 21.15
C PHE A 242 6.92 10.04 21.02
N LEU A 243 7.00 11.24 20.44
CA LEU A 243 8.28 11.94 20.27
C LEU A 243 8.94 12.27 21.60
N ARG A 244 8.18 12.68 22.62
CA ARG A 244 8.70 12.94 23.96
C ARG A 244 9.26 11.69 24.64
N GLU A 245 8.61 10.55 24.40
CA GLU A 245 9.08 9.27 24.96
C GLU A 245 10.37 8.78 24.31
N LYS A 246 10.49 8.95 22.98
CA LYS A 246 11.54 8.33 22.17
C LYS A 246 12.66 9.27 21.74
N ALA A 247 12.42 10.56 21.63
CA ALA A 247 13.51 11.50 21.37
C ALA A 247 14.34 11.69 22.64
N PRO A 248 15.67 11.49 22.60
CA PRO A 248 16.51 11.84 23.74
C PRO A 248 16.30 13.32 24.03
N MET A 249 15.97 13.65 25.27
CA MET A 249 16.00 15.04 25.73
C MET A 249 17.34 15.62 25.31
N ALA A 250 17.29 16.69 24.49
CA ALA A 250 18.51 17.42 24.16
C ALA A 250 19.14 17.87 25.48
N ALA A 251 20.34 17.33 25.74
CA ALA A 251 21.16 17.69 26.89
C ALA A 251 21.70 19.11 26.73
#